data_2e3b370f588b51d43716351cf39c3bed
#
_entry.id   2e3b370f588b51d43716351cf39c3bed
#
_cell.length_a   1.000
_cell.length_b   1.000
_cell.length_c   1.000
_cell.angle_alpha   90.00
_cell.angle_beta   90.00
_cell.angle_gamma   90.00
#
_symmetry.space_group_name_H-M   'P 1'
#
loop_
_entity.id
_entity.type
_entity.pdbx_description
1 polymer ?
#
loop_
_entity_poly.entity_id
_entity_poly.type
_entity_poly.pdbx_seq_one_letter_code
_entity_poly.pdbx_strand_id
1 'polypeptide(L)'
;SILKNPTFIGIWLMFYINITCGLALISQEKDILKAMGVSITVISMVSSLTAIFNAGGRLGYSAVADKLKDRNTIYKVIFISSIVLSLTTILTNGIKNGIVPLAIVLLCVINAGYGGGFSNLPTLLSDKFGMGDISKIHGLALSAWAFAGLSGNQLSAFIVSRTSSYNNVLYVTTALYAVALIISFVLVKAPKKDENQQ
;
A
#
# COMPACT_ATOMS: atom_id res chain seq x y z
N SER A 1 7.20 14.69 22.54
CA SER A 1 6.04 14.72 21.66
C SER A 1 6.15 13.58 20.65
N ILE A 2 5.09 12.78 20.50
CA ILE A 2 5.05 11.63 19.56
C ILE A 2 5.35 12.07 18.11
N LEU A 3 4.96 13.28 17.74
CA LEU A 3 5.20 13.85 16.40
C LEU A 3 6.69 14.06 16.06
N LYS A 4 7.57 14.01 17.05
CA LYS A 4 9.03 14.09 16.86
C LYS A 4 9.70 12.71 16.92
N ASN A 5 8.93 11.65 17.18
CA ASN A 5 9.48 10.31 17.29
C ASN A 5 9.74 9.73 15.88
N PRO A 6 10.98 9.35 15.53
CA PRO A 6 11.32 8.84 14.21
C PRO A 6 10.50 7.60 13.80
N THR A 7 10.20 6.71 14.74
CA THR A 7 9.38 5.52 14.48
C THR A 7 7.94 5.89 14.13
N PHE A 8 7.35 6.87 14.83
CA PHE A 8 6.02 7.36 14.50
C PHE A 8 5.99 8.02 13.13
N ILE A 9 6.97 8.88 12.84
CA ILE A 9 7.10 9.52 11.52
C ILE A 9 7.26 8.46 10.43
N GLY A 10 8.07 7.44 10.67
CA GLY A 10 8.25 6.32 9.74
C GLY A 10 6.95 5.57 9.47
N ILE A 11 6.19 5.21 10.50
CA ILE A 11 4.89 4.53 10.36
C ILE A 11 3.89 5.42 9.62
N TRP A 12 3.83 6.70 9.96
CA TRP A 12 2.96 7.68 9.31
C TRP A 12 3.27 7.78 7.80
N LEU A 13 4.54 7.92 7.45
CA LEU A 13 4.99 8.00 6.05
C LEU A 13 4.73 6.70 5.29
N MET A 14 5.02 5.54 5.87
CA MET A 14 4.73 4.25 5.25
C MET A 14 3.24 4.08 4.97
N PHE A 15 2.40 4.43 5.93
CA PHE A 15 0.96 4.35 5.77
C PHE A 15 0.46 5.37 4.74
N TYR A 16 0.93 6.61 4.80
CA TYR A 16 0.63 7.64 3.80
C TYR A 16 0.97 7.19 2.38
N ILE A 17 2.17 6.67 2.16
CA ILE A 17 2.62 6.20 0.84
C ILE A 17 1.80 4.99 0.38
N ASN A 18 1.55 4.02 1.26
CA ASN A 18 0.74 2.85 0.92
C ASN A 18 -0.66 3.25 0.44
N ILE A 19 -1.31 4.15 1.16
CA ILE A 19 -2.66 4.61 0.81
C ILE A 19 -2.65 5.49 -0.43
N THR A 20 -1.69 6.39 -0.57
CA THR A 20 -1.53 7.25 -1.75
C THR A 20 -1.32 6.43 -3.03
N CYS A 21 -0.38 5.48 -3.01
CA CYS A 21 -0.12 4.61 -4.16
C CYS A 21 -1.31 3.69 -4.46
N GLY A 22 -1.94 3.14 -3.42
CA GLY A 22 -3.15 2.34 -3.57
C GLY A 22 -4.27 3.12 -4.25
N LEU A 23 -4.59 4.31 -3.75
CA LEU A 23 -5.63 5.17 -4.34
C LEU A 23 -5.28 5.61 -5.77
N ALA A 24 -4.00 5.90 -6.05
CA ALA A 24 -3.56 6.27 -7.40
C ALA A 24 -3.87 5.19 -8.44
N LEU A 25 -3.77 3.92 -8.07
CA LEU A 25 -4.06 2.79 -8.97
C LEU A 25 -5.52 2.33 -8.89
N ILE A 26 -6.09 2.23 -7.69
CA ILE A 26 -7.47 1.79 -7.46
C ILE A 26 -8.47 2.75 -8.12
N SER A 27 -8.26 4.05 -8.02
CA SER A 27 -9.14 5.05 -8.65
C SER A 27 -9.12 5.00 -10.18
N GLN A 28 -8.05 4.51 -10.78
CA GLN A 28 -7.85 4.40 -12.22
C GLN A 28 -8.07 2.98 -12.75
N GLU A 29 -8.47 2.04 -11.91
CA GLU A 29 -8.61 0.61 -12.24
C GLU A 29 -9.41 0.38 -13.53
N LYS A 30 -10.58 1.01 -13.62
CA LYS A 30 -11.48 0.85 -14.80
C LYS A 30 -10.85 1.44 -16.05
N ASP A 31 -10.21 2.59 -15.95
CA ASP A 31 -9.58 3.26 -17.09
C ASP A 31 -8.32 2.53 -17.55
N ILE A 32 -7.55 1.97 -16.61
CA ILE A 32 -6.41 1.09 -16.91
C ILE A 32 -6.88 -0.13 -17.73
N LEU A 33 -7.89 -0.84 -17.25
CA LEU A 33 -8.41 -2.03 -17.93
C LEU A 33 -9.04 -1.68 -19.28
N LYS A 34 -9.75 -0.56 -19.37
CA LYS A 34 -10.30 -0.05 -20.62
C LYS A 34 -9.20 0.29 -21.63
N ALA A 35 -8.10 0.92 -21.17
CA ALA A 35 -6.94 1.21 -22.02
C ALA A 35 -6.24 -0.06 -22.55
N MET A 36 -6.41 -1.18 -21.86
CA MET A 36 -5.92 -2.51 -22.28
C MET A 36 -6.92 -3.24 -23.20
N GLY A 37 -8.04 -2.63 -23.56
CA GLY A 37 -9.06 -3.23 -24.44
C GLY A 37 -9.99 -4.23 -23.74
N VAL A 38 -10.06 -4.22 -22.42
CA VAL A 38 -10.94 -5.11 -21.66
C VAL A 38 -12.39 -4.64 -21.77
N SER A 39 -13.32 -5.58 -21.98
CA SER A 39 -14.75 -5.26 -22.09
C SER A 39 -15.34 -4.78 -20.77
N ILE A 40 -16.39 -3.95 -20.84
CA ILE A 40 -17.06 -3.37 -19.66
C ILE A 40 -17.58 -4.44 -18.70
N THR A 41 -18.04 -5.57 -19.20
CA THR A 41 -18.53 -6.69 -18.40
C THR A 41 -17.39 -7.29 -17.57
N VAL A 42 -16.22 -7.52 -18.19
CA VAL A 42 -15.04 -8.05 -17.50
C VAL A 42 -14.50 -7.03 -16.51
N ILE A 43 -14.47 -5.73 -16.86
CA ILE A 43 -14.08 -4.66 -15.94
C ILE A 43 -14.94 -4.68 -14.67
N SER A 44 -16.24 -4.85 -14.80
CA SER A 44 -17.16 -4.93 -13.65
C SER A 44 -16.87 -6.15 -12.76
N MET A 45 -16.57 -7.30 -13.37
CA MET A 45 -16.16 -8.51 -12.63
C MET A 45 -14.84 -8.31 -11.90
N VAL A 46 -13.85 -7.68 -12.56
CA VAL A 46 -12.55 -7.38 -11.95
C VAL A 46 -12.71 -6.41 -10.78
N SER A 47 -13.54 -5.37 -10.90
CA SER A 47 -13.81 -4.44 -9.81
C SER A 47 -14.44 -5.14 -8.58
N SER A 48 -15.29 -6.14 -8.80
CA SER A 48 -15.81 -6.96 -7.70
C SER A 48 -14.72 -7.84 -7.08
N LEU A 49 -13.86 -8.42 -7.91
CA LEU A 49 -12.73 -9.23 -7.47
C LEU A 49 -11.72 -8.41 -6.63
N THR A 50 -11.34 -7.24 -7.10
CA THR A 50 -10.39 -6.36 -6.38
C THR A 50 -10.97 -5.88 -5.05
N ALA A 51 -12.28 -5.65 -4.97
CA ALA A 51 -12.96 -5.35 -3.70
C ALA A 51 -12.89 -6.54 -2.70
N ILE A 52 -13.02 -7.77 -3.19
CA ILE A 52 -12.83 -8.99 -2.38
C ILE A 52 -11.38 -9.06 -1.89
N PHE A 53 -10.39 -8.76 -2.72
CA PHE A 53 -8.99 -8.71 -2.33
C PHE A 53 -8.69 -7.61 -1.32
N ASN A 54 -9.37 -6.46 -1.38
CA ASN A 54 -9.26 -5.42 -0.36
C ASN A 54 -9.75 -5.93 1.00
N ALA A 55 -10.95 -6.51 1.05
CA ALA A 55 -11.49 -7.10 2.28
C ALA A 55 -10.66 -8.29 2.77
N GLY A 56 -10.28 -9.18 1.85
CA GLY A 56 -9.43 -10.34 2.14
C GLY A 56 -8.04 -9.96 2.64
N GLY A 57 -7.48 -8.87 2.12
CA GLY A 57 -6.22 -8.30 2.57
C GLY A 57 -6.27 -7.84 4.03
N ARG A 58 -7.36 -7.22 4.45
CA ARG A 58 -7.56 -6.83 5.85
C ARG A 58 -7.50 -8.03 6.78
N LEU A 59 -8.20 -9.10 6.44
CA LEU A 59 -8.24 -10.33 7.25
C LEU A 59 -6.95 -11.13 7.13
N GLY A 60 -6.47 -11.37 5.91
CA GLY A 60 -5.31 -12.22 5.64
C GLY A 60 -4.02 -11.66 6.21
N TYR A 61 -3.72 -10.40 5.95
CA TYR A 61 -2.51 -9.76 6.50
C TYR A 61 -2.56 -9.67 8.03
N SER A 62 -3.73 -9.39 8.63
CA SER A 62 -3.86 -9.38 10.09
C SER A 62 -3.63 -10.76 10.68
N ALA A 63 -4.21 -11.82 10.11
CA ALA A 63 -4.02 -13.19 10.57
C ALA A 63 -2.55 -13.65 10.46
N VAL A 64 -1.83 -13.20 9.43
CA VAL A 64 -0.39 -13.46 9.29
C VAL A 64 0.41 -12.62 10.29
N ALA A 65 0.04 -11.35 10.47
CA ALA A 65 0.73 -10.44 11.38
C ALA A 65 0.75 -10.93 12.82
N ASP A 66 -0.34 -11.58 13.26
CA ASP A 66 -0.46 -12.14 14.62
C ASP A 66 0.54 -13.28 14.90
N LYS A 67 1.09 -13.91 13.84
CA LYS A 67 2.12 -14.94 13.94
C LYS A 67 3.55 -14.40 13.83
N LEU A 68 3.72 -13.12 13.53
CA LEU A 68 5.01 -12.50 13.31
C LEU A 68 5.53 -11.82 14.59
N LYS A 69 6.85 -11.88 14.79
CA LYS A 69 7.53 -11.17 15.89
C LYS A 69 7.56 -9.65 15.68
N ASP A 70 7.51 -9.20 14.44
CA ASP A 70 7.49 -7.78 14.08
C ASP A 70 6.46 -7.55 12.98
N ARG A 71 5.36 -6.90 13.34
CA ARG A 71 4.26 -6.58 12.41
C ARG A 71 4.65 -5.61 11.29
N ASN A 72 5.76 -4.89 11.45
CA ASN A 72 6.33 -4.11 10.35
C ASN A 72 6.68 -4.96 9.12
N THR A 73 6.91 -6.27 9.31
CA THR A 73 7.14 -7.21 8.21
C THR A 73 5.96 -7.26 7.22
N ILE A 74 4.74 -7.05 7.68
CA ILE A 74 3.56 -6.96 6.80
C ILE A 74 3.70 -5.82 5.79
N TYR A 75 4.10 -4.64 6.23
CA TYR A 75 4.33 -3.51 5.33
C TYR A 75 5.46 -3.78 4.33
N LYS A 76 6.54 -4.45 4.77
CA LYS A 76 7.62 -4.87 3.85
C LYS A 76 7.09 -5.82 2.77
N VAL A 77 6.27 -6.79 3.13
CA VAL A 77 5.64 -7.72 2.16
C VAL A 77 4.72 -6.97 1.20
N ILE A 78 3.89 -6.05 1.69
CA ILE A 78 3.03 -5.21 0.86
C ILE A 78 3.87 -4.41 -0.16
N PHE A 79 4.93 -3.75 0.29
CA PHE A 79 5.76 -2.91 -0.59
C PHE A 79 6.54 -3.75 -1.59
N ILE A 80 7.17 -4.85 -1.17
CA ILE A 80 7.94 -5.73 -2.06
C ILE A 80 7.03 -6.35 -3.13
N SER A 81 5.86 -6.89 -2.76
CA SER A 81 4.93 -7.48 -3.72
C SER A 81 4.40 -6.44 -4.72
N SER A 82 4.10 -5.23 -4.25
CA SER A 82 3.67 -4.13 -5.11
C SER A 82 4.76 -3.70 -6.09
N ILE A 83 6.02 -3.59 -5.64
CA ILE A 83 7.17 -3.26 -6.48
C ILE A 83 7.40 -4.34 -7.53
N VAL A 84 7.47 -5.60 -7.12
CA VAL A 84 7.74 -6.73 -8.03
C VAL A 84 6.69 -6.82 -9.13
N LEU A 85 5.40 -6.77 -8.78
CA LEU A 85 4.33 -6.85 -9.77
C LEU A 85 4.26 -5.63 -10.67
N SER A 86 4.49 -4.43 -10.14
CA SER A 86 4.55 -3.21 -10.95
C SER A 86 5.69 -3.25 -11.94
N LEU A 87 6.90 -3.64 -11.52
CA LEU A 87 8.06 -3.79 -12.39
C LEU A 87 7.83 -4.88 -13.43
N THR A 88 7.27 -6.02 -13.05
CA THR A 88 6.94 -7.10 -14.00
C THR A 88 5.95 -6.59 -15.06
N THR A 89 4.93 -5.84 -14.66
CA THR A 89 3.96 -5.25 -15.59
C THR A 89 4.63 -4.26 -16.54
N ILE A 90 5.52 -3.41 -16.03
CA ILE A 90 6.27 -2.45 -16.84
C ILE A 90 7.16 -3.16 -17.85
N LEU A 91 7.90 -4.18 -17.42
CA LEU A 91 8.84 -4.93 -18.25
C LEU A 91 8.15 -5.81 -19.30
N THR A 92 6.89 -6.15 -19.11
CA THR A 92 6.08 -6.94 -20.05
C THR A 92 5.15 -6.06 -20.90
N ASN A 93 5.68 -4.97 -21.45
CA ASN A 93 5.03 -4.00 -22.32
C ASN A 93 4.05 -3.02 -21.62
N GLY A 94 4.04 -2.99 -20.28
CA GLY A 94 3.26 -2.03 -19.51
C GLY A 94 1.75 -2.23 -19.59
N ILE A 95 1.00 -1.14 -19.51
CA ILE A 95 -0.47 -1.18 -19.48
C ILE A 95 -1.06 -1.30 -20.89
N LYS A 96 -0.64 -0.45 -21.83
CA LYS A 96 -1.30 -0.35 -23.15
C LYS A 96 -1.17 -1.62 -23.98
N ASN A 97 0.00 -2.24 -23.98
CA ASN A 97 0.32 -3.43 -24.80
C ASN A 97 0.69 -4.64 -23.93
N GLY A 98 0.33 -4.59 -22.65
CA GLY A 98 0.74 -5.57 -21.68
C GLY A 98 -0.21 -6.77 -21.55
N ILE A 99 0.08 -7.59 -20.57
CA ILE A 99 -0.63 -8.83 -20.27
C ILE A 99 -1.79 -8.52 -19.32
N VAL A 100 -3.03 -8.59 -19.81
CA VAL A 100 -4.24 -8.28 -19.02
C VAL A 100 -4.33 -9.09 -17.72
N PRO A 101 -4.13 -10.42 -17.67
CA PRO A 101 -4.12 -11.15 -16.42
C PRO A 101 -3.10 -10.64 -15.40
N LEU A 102 -1.93 -10.21 -15.85
CA LEU A 102 -0.89 -9.67 -14.97
C LEU A 102 -1.33 -8.32 -14.36
N ALA A 103 -1.96 -7.45 -15.15
CA ALA A 103 -2.51 -6.20 -14.65
C ALA A 103 -3.63 -6.45 -13.63
N ILE A 104 -4.49 -7.45 -13.84
CA ILE A 104 -5.53 -7.84 -12.89
C ILE A 104 -4.90 -8.34 -11.56
N VAL A 105 -3.87 -9.19 -11.64
CA VAL A 105 -3.14 -9.65 -10.46
C VAL A 105 -2.50 -8.49 -9.71
N LEU A 106 -1.87 -7.54 -10.43
CA LEU A 106 -1.32 -6.32 -9.83
C LEU A 106 -2.40 -5.56 -9.06
N LEU A 107 -3.55 -5.28 -9.69
CA LEU A 107 -4.64 -4.54 -9.06
C LEU A 107 -5.22 -5.28 -7.85
N CYS A 108 -5.33 -6.60 -7.89
CA CYS A 108 -5.73 -7.42 -6.75
C CYS A 108 -4.75 -7.30 -5.57
N VAL A 109 -3.45 -7.38 -5.84
CA VAL A 109 -2.40 -7.29 -4.82
C VAL A 109 -2.31 -5.87 -4.24
N ILE A 110 -2.45 -4.84 -5.05
CA ILE A 110 -2.53 -3.44 -4.59
C ILE A 110 -3.74 -3.25 -3.66
N ASN A 111 -4.91 -3.76 -4.03
CA ASN A 111 -6.11 -3.71 -3.20
C ASN A 111 -5.93 -4.47 -1.88
N ALA A 112 -5.34 -5.66 -1.91
CA ALA A 112 -5.04 -6.44 -0.70
C ALA A 112 -4.07 -5.69 0.23
N GLY A 113 -3.01 -5.09 -0.33
CA GLY A 113 -2.04 -4.28 0.41
C GLY A 113 -2.63 -3.00 0.99
N TYR A 114 -3.55 -2.35 0.26
CA TYR A 114 -4.31 -1.22 0.76
C TYR A 114 -5.14 -1.61 2.00
N GLY A 115 -5.92 -2.67 1.90
CA GLY A 115 -6.72 -3.18 3.02
C GLY A 115 -5.86 -3.66 4.18
N GLY A 116 -4.81 -4.41 3.90
CA GLY A 116 -3.87 -4.94 4.89
C GLY A 116 -3.11 -3.86 5.64
N GLY A 117 -2.72 -2.78 4.96
CA GLY A 117 -2.09 -1.62 5.60
C GLY A 117 -3.01 -0.95 6.61
N PHE A 118 -4.29 -0.80 6.28
CA PHE A 118 -5.28 -0.26 7.22
C PHE A 118 -5.47 -1.13 8.46
N SER A 119 -5.66 -2.43 8.27
CA SER A 119 -5.95 -3.33 9.39
C SER A 119 -4.76 -3.53 10.32
N ASN A 120 -3.53 -3.42 9.80
CA ASN A 120 -2.32 -3.60 10.60
C ASN A 120 -1.79 -2.33 11.26
N LEU A 121 -2.29 -1.14 10.90
CA LEU A 121 -1.84 0.12 11.47
C LEU A 121 -2.00 0.19 13.00
N PRO A 122 -3.20 -0.06 13.58
CA PRO A 122 -3.38 0.08 15.04
C PRO A 122 -2.53 -0.92 15.83
N THR A 123 -2.40 -2.15 15.34
CA THR A 123 -1.59 -3.18 16.00
C THR A 123 -0.10 -2.88 15.91
N LEU A 124 0.39 -2.38 14.78
CA LEU A 124 1.78 -1.92 14.66
C LEU A 124 2.08 -0.76 15.61
N LEU A 125 1.16 0.20 15.73
CA LEU A 125 1.29 1.32 16.67
C LEU A 125 1.30 0.84 18.12
N SER A 126 0.43 -0.09 18.50
CA SER A 126 0.41 -0.65 19.85
C SER A 126 1.69 -1.42 20.20
N ASP A 127 2.25 -2.16 19.24
CA ASP A 127 3.53 -2.85 19.43
C ASP A 127 4.71 -1.91 19.65
N LYS A 128 4.69 -0.73 19.02
CA LYS A 128 5.80 0.24 19.13
C LYS A 128 5.65 1.23 20.28
N PHE A 129 4.43 1.55 20.68
CA PHE A 129 4.16 2.62 21.66
C PHE A 129 3.36 2.16 22.88
N GLY A 130 2.94 0.90 22.92
CA GLY A 130 2.10 0.37 24.01
C GLY A 130 0.64 0.82 23.90
N MET A 131 -0.17 0.37 24.87
CA MET A 131 -1.63 0.57 24.87
C MET A 131 -2.09 1.86 25.57
N GLY A 132 -1.23 2.52 26.34
CA GLY A 132 -1.64 3.63 27.22
C GLY A 132 -2.30 4.80 26.47
N ASP A 133 -1.66 5.29 25.42
CA ASP A 133 -2.14 6.42 24.60
C ASP A 133 -2.54 5.99 23.19
N ILE A 134 -2.84 4.70 22.97
CA ILE A 134 -3.02 4.15 21.62
C ILE A 134 -4.12 4.86 20.82
N SER A 135 -5.25 5.20 21.42
CA SER A 135 -6.35 5.89 20.74
C SER A 135 -5.91 7.25 20.18
N LYS A 136 -5.11 7.99 20.94
CA LYS A 136 -4.57 9.29 20.55
C LYS A 136 -3.52 9.15 19.44
N ILE A 137 -2.61 8.19 19.60
CA ILE A 137 -1.54 7.91 18.64
C ILE A 137 -2.15 7.43 17.31
N HIS A 138 -3.12 6.52 17.36
CA HIS A 138 -3.84 6.03 16.19
C HIS A 138 -4.62 7.15 15.49
N GLY A 139 -5.33 8.00 16.24
CA GLY A 139 -6.01 9.17 15.69
C GLY A 139 -5.06 10.11 14.93
N LEU A 140 -3.87 10.37 15.48
CA LEU A 140 -2.84 11.14 14.80
C LEU A 140 -2.32 10.44 13.54
N ALA A 141 -2.10 9.11 13.61
CA ALA A 141 -1.64 8.34 12.45
C ALA A 141 -2.66 8.31 11.31
N LEU A 142 -3.97 8.31 11.61
CA LEU A 142 -5.03 8.37 10.61
C LEU A 142 -5.06 9.68 9.80
N SER A 143 -4.40 10.76 10.27
CA SER A 143 -4.23 11.96 9.45
C SER A 143 -3.49 11.64 8.13
N ALA A 144 -2.62 10.63 8.10
CA ALA A 144 -1.98 10.17 6.88
C ALA A 144 -2.99 9.71 5.82
N TRP A 145 -4.06 9.04 6.23
CA TRP A 145 -5.15 8.65 5.34
C TRP A 145 -5.89 9.87 4.76
N ALA A 146 -6.16 10.88 5.57
CA ALA A 146 -6.80 12.11 5.09
C ALA A 146 -5.94 12.82 4.02
N PHE A 147 -4.63 12.96 4.26
CA PHE A 147 -3.70 13.50 3.27
C PHE A 147 -3.58 12.61 2.03
N ALA A 148 -3.55 11.30 2.19
CA ALA A 148 -3.51 10.36 1.07
C ALA A 148 -4.78 10.42 0.22
N GLY A 149 -5.95 10.64 0.82
CA GLY A 149 -7.20 10.84 0.11
C GLY A 149 -7.17 12.06 -0.83
N LEU A 150 -6.48 13.12 -0.41
CA LEU A 150 -6.26 14.30 -1.25
C LEU A 150 -5.20 14.06 -2.33
N SER A 151 -4.11 13.38 -2.01
CA SER A 151 -2.96 13.25 -2.91
C SER A 151 -3.06 12.06 -3.88
N GLY A 152 -3.66 10.94 -3.49
CA GLY A 152 -3.64 9.70 -4.26
C GLY A 152 -4.33 9.83 -5.62
N ASN A 153 -5.60 10.25 -5.62
CA ASN A 153 -6.35 10.46 -6.87
C ASN A 153 -5.76 11.59 -7.72
N GLN A 154 -5.31 12.67 -7.07
CA GLN A 154 -4.68 13.80 -7.75
C GLN A 154 -3.36 13.40 -8.41
N LEU A 155 -2.57 12.55 -7.77
CA LEU A 155 -1.30 12.06 -8.30
C LEU A 155 -1.49 11.36 -9.64
N SER A 156 -2.38 10.38 -9.71
CA SER A 156 -2.64 9.64 -10.95
C SER A 156 -3.26 10.52 -12.02
N ALA A 157 -4.25 11.34 -11.66
CA ALA A 157 -4.89 12.28 -12.59
C ALA A 157 -3.88 13.27 -13.18
N PHE A 158 -3.00 13.83 -12.36
CA PHE A 158 -1.95 14.74 -12.80
C PHE A 158 -0.97 14.05 -13.76
N ILE A 159 -0.47 12.85 -13.41
CA ILE A 159 0.48 12.12 -14.25
C ILE A 159 -0.16 11.78 -15.60
N VAL A 160 -1.38 11.23 -15.60
CA VAL A 160 -2.07 10.84 -16.84
C VAL A 160 -2.41 12.05 -17.70
N SER A 161 -2.84 13.16 -17.12
CA SER A 161 -3.14 14.39 -17.87
C SER A 161 -1.90 14.99 -18.57
N ARG A 162 -0.71 14.81 -17.99
CA ARG A 162 0.54 15.32 -18.54
C ARG A 162 1.23 14.37 -19.50
N THR A 163 1.06 13.07 -19.33
CA THR A 163 1.84 12.06 -20.05
C THR A 163 0.98 11.13 -20.93
N SER A 164 -0.34 11.17 -20.78
CA SER A 164 -1.29 10.26 -21.42
C SER A 164 -0.91 8.78 -21.25
N SER A 165 -0.23 8.43 -20.13
CA SER A 165 0.32 7.10 -19.91
C SER A 165 0.13 6.62 -18.47
N TYR A 166 -0.55 5.50 -18.30
CA TYR A 166 -0.65 4.80 -17.03
C TYR A 166 0.67 4.12 -16.59
N ASN A 167 1.58 3.85 -17.53
CA ASN A 167 2.91 3.34 -17.18
C ASN A 167 3.66 4.33 -16.28
N ASN A 168 3.49 5.62 -16.51
CA ASN A 168 4.12 6.63 -15.67
C ASN A 168 3.54 6.65 -14.25
N VAL A 169 2.27 6.30 -14.07
CA VAL A 169 1.70 6.08 -12.73
C VAL A 169 2.38 4.89 -12.04
N LEU A 170 2.61 3.78 -12.78
CA LEU A 170 3.34 2.63 -12.24
C LEU A 170 4.79 2.97 -11.88
N TYR A 171 5.50 3.77 -12.70
CA TYR A 171 6.87 4.21 -12.37
C TYR A 171 6.90 5.01 -11.08
N VAL A 172 6.01 5.99 -10.94
CA VAL A 172 5.97 6.87 -9.75
C VAL A 172 5.56 6.08 -8.50
N THR A 173 4.51 5.25 -8.58
CA THR A 173 4.07 4.45 -7.43
C THR A 173 5.12 3.41 -7.04
N THR A 174 5.82 2.80 -7.99
CA THR A 174 6.93 1.88 -7.70
C THR A 174 8.07 2.60 -6.96
N ALA A 175 8.45 3.79 -7.39
CA ALA A 175 9.45 4.59 -6.70
C ALA A 175 9.02 4.96 -5.27
N LEU A 176 7.75 5.34 -5.08
CA LEU A 176 7.20 5.65 -3.76
C LEU A 176 7.16 4.41 -2.85
N TYR A 177 6.76 3.24 -3.36
CA TYR A 177 6.82 1.99 -2.59
C TYR A 177 8.26 1.63 -2.19
N ALA A 178 9.25 1.88 -3.07
CA ALA A 178 10.66 1.68 -2.73
C ALA A 178 11.11 2.63 -1.60
N VAL A 179 10.69 3.89 -1.62
CA VAL A 179 10.93 4.83 -0.51
C VAL A 179 10.28 4.34 0.78
N ALA A 180 9.03 3.89 0.72
CA ALA A 180 8.34 3.34 1.89
C ALA A 180 9.04 2.09 2.45
N LEU A 181 9.56 1.24 1.58
CA LEU A 181 10.34 0.06 1.98
C LEU A 181 11.63 0.46 2.71
N ILE A 182 12.36 1.45 2.19
CA ILE A 182 13.55 1.99 2.87
C ILE A 182 13.18 2.56 4.23
N ILE A 183 12.11 3.34 4.33
CA ILE A 183 11.61 3.90 5.60
C ILE A 183 11.30 2.77 6.59
N SER A 184 10.70 1.67 6.13
CA SER A 184 10.38 0.51 6.98
C SER A 184 11.61 -0.12 7.61
N PHE A 185 12.75 -0.11 6.94
CA PHE A 185 14.00 -0.63 7.48
C PHE A 185 14.75 0.36 8.38
N VAL A 186 14.71 1.63 8.00
CA VAL A 186 15.53 2.67 8.65
C VAL A 186 14.85 3.24 9.90
N LEU A 187 13.57 3.60 9.81
CA LEU A 187 12.85 4.31 10.86
C LEU A 187 12.00 3.40 11.75
N VAL A 188 11.49 2.29 11.21
CA VAL A 188 10.59 1.37 11.93
C VAL A 188 11.33 0.09 12.26
N LYS A 189 12.28 0.19 13.21
CA LYS A 189 13.11 -0.95 13.65
C LYS A 189 12.29 -1.97 14.42
N ALA A 190 12.70 -3.24 14.35
CA ALA A 190 12.16 -4.30 15.19
C ALA A 190 12.37 -3.95 16.69
N PRO A 191 11.49 -4.43 17.60
CA PRO A 191 11.71 -4.30 19.03
C PRO A 191 13.09 -4.90 19.38
N LYS A 192 13.86 -4.19 20.23
CA LYS A 192 15.06 -4.79 20.79
C LYS A 192 14.64 -6.02 21.60
N LYS A 193 15.30 -7.15 21.39
CA LYS A 193 15.17 -8.29 22.31
C LYS A 193 15.58 -7.78 23.69
N ASP A 194 14.67 -7.84 24.66
CA ASP A 194 15.05 -7.72 26.06
C ASP A 194 15.96 -8.90 26.39
N GLU A 195 17.24 -8.64 26.59
CA GLU A 195 18.26 -9.61 27.04
C GLU A 195 18.04 -10.12 28.49
N ASN A 196 16.93 -9.75 29.12
CA ASN A 196 16.64 -10.01 30.53
C ASN A 196 15.54 -11.07 30.76
N GLN A 197 15.40 -12.06 29.87
CA GLN A 197 14.63 -13.27 30.18
C GLN A 197 15.51 -14.50 29.89
N GLN A 198 16.51 -14.68 30.73
CA GLN A 198 17.10 -15.99 31.05
C GLN A 198 16.71 -16.43 32.44
#